data_bd9f3fccb53a09fe8bcc9b9f1c4c6700
#
_entry.id   bd9f3fccb53a09fe8bcc9b9f1c4c6700
#
_cell.length_a   1.000
_cell.length_b   1.000
_cell.length_c   1.000
_cell.angle_alpha   90.00
_cell.angle_beta   90.00
_cell.angle_gamma   90.00
#
_symmetry.space_group_name_H-M   'P 1'
#
loop_
_entity.id
_entity.type
_entity.pdbx_description
1 polymer ?
#
loop_
_entity_poly.entity_id
_entity_poly.type
_entity_poly.pdbx_seq_one_letter_code
_entity_poly.pdbx_strand_id
1 'polypeptide(L)' 'MTRTEYDKTCEVVCTDNDRVAQADVDHFESKKFLTIFMAGNKIKMMWNGRVFVGNAFGFEFTTPGPLEYTVKTGRGY' A
#
# COMPACT_ATOMS: atom_id res chain seq x y z
N MET A 1 -17.17 -15.01 13.17
CA MET A 1 -17.11 -14.15 12.00
C MET A 1 -15.71 -13.60 11.81
N THR A 2 -15.28 -13.42 10.58
CA THR A 2 -13.95 -12.90 10.28
C THR A 2 -14.05 -11.77 9.29
N ARG A 3 -13.04 -10.95 9.26
CA ARG A 3 -12.90 -9.88 8.26
C ARG A 3 -11.43 -9.70 7.93
N THR A 4 -11.17 -9.15 6.76
CA THR A 4 -9.81 -8.85 6.34
C THR A 4 -9.50 -7.39 6.64
N GLU A 5 -8.36 -7.16 7.26
CA GLU A 5 -7.88 -5.81 7.52
C GLU A 5 -6.48 -5.68 6.96
N TYR A 6 -5.98 -4.47 6.91
CA TYR A 6 -4.63 -4.22 6.41
C TYR A 6 -3.98 -3.11 7.23
N ASP A 7 -2.65 -3.08 7.19
CA ASP A 7 -1.90 -2.05 7.89
C ASP A 7 -2.17 -0.69 7.27
N LYS A 8 -2.12 0.34 8.09
CA LYS A 8 -2.36 1.70 7.63
C LYS A 8 -1.12 2.36 7.05
N THR A 9 0.00 1.67 7.08
CA THR A 9 1.25 2.15 6.49
C THR A 9 1.87 1.03 5.66
N CYS A 10 2.70 1.40 4.71
CA CYS A 10 3.44 0.42 3.92
C CYS A 10 4.78 1.00 3.50
N GLU A 11 5.70 0.11 3.13
CA GLU A 11 6.98 0.52 2.61
C GLU A 11 6.88 0.71 1.11
N VAL A 12 7.42 1.82 0.64
CA VAL A 12 7.42 2.16 -0.78
C VAL A 12 8.85 2.34 -1.22
N VAL A 13 9.21 1.74 -2.34
CA VAL A 13 10.56 1.83 -2.89
C VAL A 13 10.55 2.73 -4.11
N CYS A 14 11.47 3.70 -4.11
CA CYS A 14 11.71 4.51 -5.29
C CYS A 14 12.67 3.74 -6.19
N THR A 15 12.22 3.31 -7.35
CA THR A 15 13.02 2.46 -8.21
C THR A 15 14.19 3.18 -8.86
N ASP A 16 14.15 4.50 -8.89
CA ASP A 16 15.23 5.27 -9.48
C ASP A 16 16.50 5.30 -8.62
N ASN A 17 16.34 5.16 -7.31
CA ASN A 17 17.50 5.24 -6.41
C ASN A 17 17.48 4.19 -5.31
N ASP A 18 16.54 3.23 -5.37
CA ASP A 18 16.40 2.16 -4.40
C ASP A 18 16.16 2.63 -2.96
N ARG A 19 15.68 3.84 -2.79
CA ARG A 19 15.38 4.34 -1.47
C ARG A 19 14.02 3.82 -1.01
N VAL A 20 13.94 3.50 0.26
CA VAL A 20 12.71 2.99 0.88
C VAL A 20 12.14 4.07 1.78
N ALA A 21 10.84 4.28 1.69
CA ALA A 21 10.15 5.24 2.55
C ALA A 21 8.86 4.62 3.06
N GLN A 22 8.40 5.13 4.19
CA GLN A 22 7.11 4.73 4.74
C GLN A 22 6.05 5.67 4.20
N ALA A 23 4.91 5.13 3.84
CA ALA A 23 3.79 5.91 3.37
C ALA A 23 2.52 5.52 4.12
N ASP A 24 1.61 6.47 4.26
CA ASP A 24 0.32 6.19 4.88
C ASP A 24 -0.64 5.68 3.83
N VAL A 25 -1.38 4.63 4.14
CA VAL A 25 -2.35 4.06 3.22
C VAL A 25 -3.67 4.82 3.35
N ASP A 26 -4.12 5.39 2.25
CA ASP A 26 -5.39 6.10 2.20
C ASP A 26 -6.51 5.15 1.79
N HIS A 27 -6.29 4.40 0.71
CA HIS A 27 -7.28 3.45 0.21
C HIS A 27 -6.56 2.28 -0.44
N PHE A 28 -7.05 1.08 -0.22
CA PHE A 28 -6.40 -0.13 -0.71
C PHE A 28 -7.42 -1.13 -1.21
N GLU A 29 -7.22 -1.58 -2.45
CA GLU A 29 -7.98 -2.66 -3.04
C GLU A 29 -6.98 -3.72 -3.47
N SER A 30 -7.03 -4.89 -2.85
CA SER A 30 -6.07 -5.96 -3.09
C SER A 30 -6.00 -6.31 -4.58
N LYS A 31 -4.79 -6.31 -5.13
CA LYS A 31 -4.51 -6.64 -6.52
C LYS A 31 -5.23 -5.74 -7.53
N LYS A 32 -5.61 -4.56 -7.12
CA LYS A 32 -6.25 -3.60 -8.01
C LYS A 32 -5.55 -2.26 -7.96
N PHE A 33 -5.68 -1.54 -6.86
CA PHE A 33 -5.04 -0.24 -6.72
C PHE A 33 -4.76 0.08 -5.26
N LEU A 34 -3.90 1.06 -5.09
CA LEU A 34 -3.52 1.54 -3.76
C LEU A 34 -3.33 3.05 -3.83
N THR A 35 -3.92 3.76 -2.90
CA THR A 35 -3.70 5.20 -2.78
C THR A 35 -2.97 5.44 -1.48
N ILE A 36 -1.89 6.18 -1.55
CA ILE A 36 -1.06 6.46 -0.38
C ILE A 36 -0.82 7.96 -0.26
N PHE A 37 -0.42 8.37 0.95
CA PHE A 37 0.07 9.72 1.20
C PHE A 37 1.54 9.63 1.54
N MET A 38 2.34 10.40 0.84
CA MET A 38 3.76 10.48 1.09
C MET A 38 4.19 11.94 0.96
N ALA A 39 4.84 12.45 2.00
CA ALA A 39 5.25 13.85 2.07
C ALA A 39 4.07 14.79 1.82
N GLY A 40 2.89 14.44 2.34
CA GLY A 40 1.70 15.26 2.18
C GLY A 40 1.03 15.18 0.83
N ASN A 41 1.50 14.32 -0.06
CA ASN A 41 0.92 14.19 -1.39
C ASN A 41 0.26 12.83 -1.58
N LYS A 42 -0.88 12.85 -2.24
CA LYS A 42 -1.62 11.63 -2.53
C LYS A 42 -1.10 11.02 -3.82
N ILE A 43 -0.77 9.75 -3.77
CA ILE A 43 -0.23 9.04 -4.92
C ILE A 43 -1.09 7.82 -5.18
N LYS A 44 -1.60 7.71 -6.41
CA LYS A 44 -2.38 6.54 -6.81
C LYS A 44 -1.46 5.55 -7.48
N MET A 45 -1.49 4.30 -7.00
CA MET A 45 -0.67 3.23 -7.54
C MET A 45 -1.56 2.12 -8.06
N MET A 46 -1.13 1.47 -9.13
CA MET A 46 -1.91 0.44 -9.78
C MET A 46 -1.18 -0.90 -9.72
N TRP A 47 -1.94 -1.97 -9.60
CA TRP A 47 -1.39 -3.32 -9.54
C TRP A 47 -0.94 -3.75 -10.93
N ASN A 48 0.29 -4.22 -11.05
CA ASN A 48 0.83 -4.67 -12.33
C ASN A 48 0.98 -6.19 -12.45
N GLY A 49 0.40 -6.93 -11.52
CA GLY A 49 0.52 -8.38 -11.46
C GLY A 49 1.51 -8.86 -10.41
N ARG A 50 2.35 -7.97 -9.88
CA ARG A 50 3.33 -8.31 -8.86
C ARG A 50 3.34 -7.31 -7.71
N VAL A 51 3.33 -6.04 -8.04
CA VAL A 51 3.41 -4.96 -7.05
C VAL A 51 2.55 -3.80 -7.53
N PHE A 52 2.33 -2.84 -6.64
CA PHE A 52 1.68 -1.61 -7.01
C PHE A 52 2.74 -0.64 -7.52
N VAL A 53 2.44 0.05 -8.60
CA VAL A 53 3.36 0.99 -9.25
C VAL A 53 2.68 2.33 -9.39
N GLY A 54 3.38 3.38 -9.04
CA GLY A 54 2.89 4.75 -9.18
C GLY A 54 4.04 5.69 -9.51
N ASN A 55 3.68 6.85 -10.03
CA ASN A 55 4.66 7.89 -10.36
C ASN A 55 4.33 9.17 -9.64
N ALA A 56 5.34 9.81 -9.09
CA ALA A 56 5.18 11.09 -8.43
C ALA A 56 6.53 11.78 -8.36
N PHE A 57 6.53 13.10 -8.40
CA PHE A 57 7.75 13.91 -8.30
C PHE A 57 8.82 13.55 -9.33
N GLY A 58 8.41 13.02 -10.48
CA GLY A 58 9.36 12.60 -11.50
C GLY A 58 10.01 11.25 -11.25
N PHE A 59 9.55 10.52 -10.24
CA PHE A 59 10.10 9.21 -9.89
C PHE A 59 9.05 8.12 -9.95
N GLU A 60 9.49 6.89 -10.16
CA GLU A 60 8.63 5.73 -10.09
C GLU A 60 8.75 5.10 -8.71
N PHE A 61 7.62 4.75 -8.14
CA PHE A 61 7.55 4.09 -6.84
C PHE A 61 6.83 2.76 -6.96
N THR A 62 7.30 1.78 -6.21
CA THR A 62 6.67 0.46 -6.15
C THR A 62 6.49 0.03 -4.70
N THR A 63 5.50 -0.80 -4.46
CA THR A 63 5.27 -1.36 -3.13
C THR A 63 4.48 -2.66 -3.27
N PRO A 64 4.74 -3.66 -2.42
CA PRO A 64 3.89 -4.85 -2.39
C PRO A 64 2.53 -4.55 -1.76
N GLY A 65 2.36 -3.34 -1.22
CA GLY A 65 1.14 -2.96 -0.52
C GLY A 65 1.25 -3.19 0.98
N PRO A 66 0.23 -2.80 1.72
CA PRO A 66 0.22 -3.04 3.16
C PRO A 66 -0.01 -4.52 3.43
N LEU A 67 0.42 -4.97 4.60
CA LEU A 67 0.16 -6.33 5.01
C LEU A 67 -1.33 -6.51 5.25
N GLU A 68 -1.88 -7.57 4.71
CA GLU A 68 -3.27 -7.94 4.96
C GLU A 68 -3.31 -9.04 6.00
N TYR A 69 -4.32 -9.03 6.82
CA TYR A 69 -4.50 -10.07 7.82
C TYR A 69 -5.97 -10.27 8.11
N THR A 70 -6.30 -11.47 8.58
CA THR A 70 -7.66 -11.81 8.91
C THR A 70 -7.89 -11.64 10.41
N VAL A 71 -8.92 -10.91 10.75
CA VAL A 71 -9.28 -10.66 12.13
C VAL A 71 -10.56 -11.40 12.44
N LYS A 72 -10.57 -12.18 13.51
CA LYS A 72 -11.78 -12.81 13.97
C LYS A 72 -12.56 -11.79 14.78
N THR A 73 -13.82 -11.64 14.45
CA THR A 73 -14.70 -10.74 15.18
C THR A 73 -15.76 -11.55 15.91
N GLY A 74 -16.45 -10.95 16.80
CA GLY A 74 -17.42 -11.64 17.62
C GLY A 74 -16.75 -12.21 18.84
N ARG A 75 -17.35 -13.20 19.49
CA ARG A 75 -16.84 -13.69 20.68
C ARG A 75 -15.75 -14.51 20.42
N GLY A 76 -14.75 -14.26 21.00
CA GLY A 76 -13.52 -14.95 20.75
C GLY A 76 -13.52 -16.36 21.26
N TYR A 77 -14.13 -17.15 20.67
CA TYR A 77 -14.01 -18.51 21.05
C TYR A 77 -13.97 -19.37 19.83
#